data_f45f0b456ee8a65eab66a57910bfa37a
#
_entry.id   f45f0b456ee8a65eab66a57910bfa37a
#
_cell.length_a   1.000
_cell.length_b   1.000
_cell.length_c   1.000
_cell.angle_alpha   90.00
_cell.angle_beta   90.00
_cell.angle_gamma   90.00
#
_symmetry.space_group_name_H-M   'P 1'
#
loop_
_entity.id
_entity.type
_entity.pdbx_description
1 polymer ?
#
loop_
_entity_poly.entity_id
_entity_poly.type
_entity_poly.pdbx_seq_one_letter_code
_entity_poly.pdbx_strand_id
1 'polypeptide(L)'
;MNDEQWSIKTRLRRARRRKRLRLLCLLVMIGLVSDGSVKGWEYIHSPQFAFGRVELHGTNLLTEKDIIALGGSTEPLNLFNYSFSRLGDGLKHDVRFKTTEAHYRFPDTVVVTVEEREPALYVANSYHSYLKLDYSGLVLNVTTGIPDAKAPVLVGALCGNGYIGDTITNQCVLNILSFLKQLTPEARERIGEIAIDDRQQVKLRLIGSFPILLGAVSELPEKAPLYMTVFDEIKDKNIQAEYIDLTFAKPYIKLLPKQAK
;
A
#
# COMPACT_ATOMS: atom_id res chain seq x y z
N MET A 1 3.05 -87.16 -40.39
CA MET A 1 3.25 -85.70 -40.81
C MET A 1 2.24 -84.75 -40.20
N ASN A 2 1.38 -85.17 -39.28
CA ASN A 2 0.32 -84.27 -38.67
C ASN A 2 0.64 -83.69 -37.25
N ASP A 3 1.52 -84.34 -36.51
CA ASP A 3 1.74 -83.91 -35.09
C ASP A 3 2.60 -82.65 -34.94
N GLU A 4 3.55 -82.42 -35.84
CA GLU A 4 4.42 -81.21 -35.76
C GLU A 4 3.59 -79.93 -36.15
N GLN A 5 2.75 -80.02 -37.13
CA GLN A 5 1.87 -78.88 -37.52
C GLN A 5 0.85 -78.52 -36.43
N TRP A 6 0.38 -79.50 -35.66
CA TRP A 6 -0.55 -79.26 -34.55
C TRP A 6 0.21 -78.59 -33.40
N SER A 7 1.44 -79.01 -33.10
CA SER A 7 2.26 -78.42 -32.03
C SER A 7 2.64 -76.95 -32.34
N ILE A 8 2.91 -76.63 -33.59
CA ILE A 8 3.22 -75.27 -34.05
C ILE A 8 1.98 -74.34 -33.91
N LYS A 9 0.80 -74.78 -34.34
CA LYS A 9 -0.46 -74.03 -34.25
C LYS A 9 -0.82 -73.72 -32.78
N THR A 10 -0.61 -74.66 -31.89
CA THR A 10 -0.89 -74.49 -30.42
C THR A 10 0.11 -73.50 -29.79
N ARG A 11 1.40 -73.57 -30.16
CA ARG A 11 2.42 -72.61 -29.69
C ARG A 11 2.12 -71.18 -30.18
N LEU A 12 1.72 -71.01 -31.44
CA LEU A 12 1.34 -69.73 -32.02
C LEU A 12 0.05 -69.16 -31.36
N ARG A 13 -0.93 -70.00 -31.06
CA ARG A 13 -2.15 -69.58 -30.35
C ARG A 13 -1.83 -69.12 -28.92
N ARG A 14 -0.93 -69.83 -28.21
CA ARG A 14 -0.49 -69.44 -26.85
C ARG A 14 0.35 -68.14 -26.91
N ALA A 15 1.21 -67.95 -27.89
CA ALA A 15 1.95 -66.74 -28.06
C ALA A 15 1.02 -65.52 -28.35
N ARG A 16 0.03 -65.71 -29.23
CA ARG A 16 -0.97 -64.64 -29.51
C ARG A 16 -1.82 -64.33 -28.30
N ARG A 17 -2.20 -65.34 -27.52
CA ARG A 17 -2.94 -65.10 -26.23
C ARG A 17 -2.08 -64.37 -25.23
N ARG A 18 -0.81 -64.68 -25.07
CA ARG A 18 0.12 -63.95 -24.20
C ARG A 18 0.35 -62.53 -24.66
N LYS A 19 0.44 -62.26 -25.96
CA LYS A 19 0.53 -60.89 -26.50
C LYS A 19 -0.75 -60.10 -26.23
N ARG A 20 -1.92 -60.69 -26.46
CA ARG A 20 -3.23 -60.06 -26.17
C ARG A 20 -3.38 -59.78 -24.68
N LEU A 21 -3.01 -60.73 -23.82
CA LEU A 21 -3.06 -60.52 -22.35
C LEU A 21 -2.13 -59.42 -21.92
N ARG A 22 -0.88 -59.34 -22.44
CA ARG A 22 0.04 -58.26 -22.13
C ARG A 22 -0.50 -56.90 -22.63
N LEU A 23 -1.11 -56.84 -23.78
CA LEU A 23 -1.73 -55.61 -24.32
C LEU A 23 -2.90 -55.19 -23.45
N LEU A 24 -3.73 -56.13 -23.02
CA LEU A 24 -4.86 -55.88 -22.15
C LEU A 24 -4.39 -55.38 -20.75
N CYS A 25 -3.37 -55.99 -20.15
CA CYS A 25 -2.75 -55.53 -18.91
C CYS A 25 -2.18 -54.12 -19.06
N LEU A 26 -1.55 -53.81 -20.20
CA LEU A 26 -1.00 -52.49 -20.49
C LEU A 26 -2.10 -51.43 -20.63
N LEU A 27 -3.20 -51.75 -21.31
CA LEU A 27 -4.35 -50.87 -21.41
C LEU A 27 -5.03 -50.64 -20.04
N VAL A 28 -5.18 -51.68 -19.22
CA VAL A 28 -5.70 -51.51 -17.85
C VAL A 28 -4.79 -50.68 -16.99
N MET A 29 -3.48 -50.87 -17.09
CA MET A 29 -2.48 -50.05 -16.36
C MET A 29 -2.53 -48.59 -16.81
N ILE A 30 -2.63 -48.30 -18.11
CA ILE A 30 -2.81 -46.94 -18.63
C ILE A 30 -4.12 -46.34 -18.11
N GLY A 31 -5.21 -47.10 -18.09
CA GLY A 31 -6.49 -46.64 -17.55
C GLY A 31 -6.41 -46.28 -16.05
N LEU A 32 -5.76 -47.13 -15.25
CA LEU A 32 -5.56 -46.87 -13.80
C LEU A 32 -4.67 -45.65 -13.55
N VAL A 33 -3.58 -45.50 -14.31
CA VAL A 33 -2.71 -44.33 -14.22
C VAL A 33 -3.44 -43.05 -14.62
N SER A 34 -4.23 -43.12 -15.69
CA SER A 34 -5.06 -42.00 -16.15
C SER A 34 -6.10 -41.59 -15.11
N ASP A 35 -6.88 -42.52 -14.56
CA ASP A 35 -7.88 -42.23 -13.53
C ASP A 35 -7.24 -41.70 -12.24
N GLY A 36 -6.13 -42.30 -11.81
CA GLY A 36 -5.34 -41.82 -10.67
C GLY A 36 -4.79 -40.40 -10.87
N SER A 37 -4.33 -40.09 -12.09
CA SER A 37 -3.83 -38.75 -12.44
C SER A 37 -4.95 -37.70 -12.41
N VAL A 38 -6.13 -38.02 -12.95
CA VAL A 38 -7.29 -37.11 -12.93
C VAL A 38 -7.74 -36.84 -11.51
N LYS A 39 -7.91 -37.88 -10.71
CA LYS A 39 -8.32 -37.73 -9.28
C LYS A 39 -7.27 -37.01 -8.45
N GLY A 40 -5.99 -37.28 -8.71
CA GLY A 40 -4.89 -36.57 -8.06
C GLY A 40 -4.88 -35.08 -8.43
N TRP A 41 -5.13 -34.74 -9.69
CA TRP A 41 -5.26 -33.38 -10.17
C TRP A 41 -6.44 -32.64 -9.51
N GLU A 42 -7.62 -33.28 -9.47
CA GLU A 42 -8.81 -32.73 -8.80
C GLU A 42 -8.58 -32.51 -7.30
N TYR A 43 -7.89 -33.43 -6.64
CA TYR A 43 -7.57 -33.31 -5.21
C TYR A 43 -6.62 -32.15 -4.93
N ILE A 44 -5.53 -32.01 -5.73
CA ILE A 44 -4.55 -30.91 -5.56
C ILE A 44 -5.22 -29.54 -5.79
N HIS A 45 -6.19 -29.45 -6.70
CA HIS A 45 -6.91 -28.20 -6.98
C HIS A 45 -8.19 -28.04 -6.12
N SER A 46 -8.45 -28.96 -5.19
CA SER A 46 -9.61 -28.84 -4.30
C SER A 46 -9.41 -27.69 -3.29
N PRO A 47 -10.50 -27.05 -2.85
CA PRO A 47 -10.44 -26.01 -1.81
C PRO A 47 -9.93 -26.52 -0.45
N GLN A 48 -9.95 -27.84 -0.24
CA GLN A 48 -9.49 -28.47 1.00
C GLN A 48 -7.98 -28.72 1.02
N PHE A 49 -7.31 -28.67 -0.14
CA PHE A 49 -5.88 -28.91 -0.24
C PHE A 49 -5.11 -27.65 0.16
N ALA A 50 -4.55 -27.67 1.37
CA ALA A 50 -3.71 -26.59 1.89
C ALA A 50 -2.27 -26.77 1.44
N PHE A 51 -1.77 -25.86 0.62
CA PHE A 51 -0.36 -25.80 0.22
C PHE A 51 0.05 -24.36 -0.01
N GLY A 52 0.73 -23.78 0.96
CA GLY A 52 1.30 -22.45 0.89
C GLY A 52 1.16 -21.65 2.18
N ARG A 53 1.98 -20.63 2.28
CA ARG A 53 2.02 -19.63 3.35
C ARG A 53 2.14 -18.25 2.75
N VAL A 54 1.67 -17.24 3.49
CA VAL A 54 1.85 -15.83 3.16
C VAL A 54 2.78 -15.21 4.19
N GLU A 55 3.75 -14.44 3.74
CA GLU A 55 4.53 -13.53 4.57
C GLU A 55 4.28 -12.11 4.07
N LEU A 56 3.77 -11.25 4.93
CA LEU A 56 3.44 -9.86 4.62
C LEU A 56 4.36 -8.94 5.42
N HIS A 57 5.00 -8.00 4.73
CA HIS A 57 5.92 -7.02 5.31
C HIS A 57 5.53 -5.59 4.91
N GLY A 58 5.76 -4.64 5.84
CA GLY A 58 5.67 -3.21 5.58
C GLY A 58 4.29 -2.59 5.76
N THR A 59 3.25 -3.35 6.15
CA THR A 59 1.92 -2.80 6.38
C THR A 59 1.15 -3.54 7.46
N ASN A 60 0.25 -2.81 8.12
CA ASN A 60 -0.79 -3.36 8.97
C ASN A 60 -2.20 -3.14 8.36
N LEU A 61 -2.29 -2.58 7.14
CA LEU A 61 -3.56 -2.29 6.46
C LEU A 61 -4.12 -3.48 5.69
N LEU A 62 -3.29 -4.51 5.47
CA LEU A 62 -3.66 -5.78 4.86
C LEU A 62 -3.40 -6.92 5.83
N THR A 63 -4.17 -7.97 5.68
CA THR A 63 -3.99 -9.23 6.38
C THR A 63 -3.55 -10.33 5.41
N GLU A 64 -3.05 -11.44 5.93
CA GLU A 64 -2.74 -12.61 5.09
C GLU A 64 -3.96 -13.09 4.29
N LYS A 65 -5.17 -12.98 4.88
CA LYS A 65 -6.43 -13.34 4.21
C LYS A 65 -6.70 -12.46 2.99
N ASP A 66 -6.41 -11.15 3.10
CA ASP A 66 -6.58 -10.23 1.97
C ASP A 66 -5.63 -10.60 0.83
N ILE A 67 -4.39 -10.98 1.14
CA ILE A 67 -3.41 -11.43 0.14
C ILE A 67 -3.86 -12.73 -0.54
N ILE A 68 -4.41 -13.68 0.23
CA ILE A 68 -4.95 -14.93 -0.31
C ILE A 68 -6.13 -14.64 -1.25
N ALA A 69 -7.05 -13.78 -0.84
CA ALA A 69 -8.21 -13.38 -1.63
C ALA A 69 -7.83 -12.63 -2.91
N LEU A 70 -6.87 -11.69 -2.83
CA LEU A 70 -6.35 -10.96 -3.99
C LEU A 70 -5.75 -11.88 -5.04
N GLY A 71 -5.07 -12.96 -4.63
CA GLY A 71 -4.56 -13.99 -5.54
C GLY A 71 -5.63 -14.93 -6.11
N GLY A 72 -6.89 -14.76 -5.70
CA GLY A 72 -8.03 -15.57 -6.18
C GLY A 72 -8.17 -16.94 -5.53
N SER A 73 -7.51 -17.17 -4.40
CA SER A 73 -7.66 -18.38 -3.57
C SER A 73 -8.55 -18.09 -2.35
N THR A 74 -8.96 -19.16 -1.68
CA THR A 74 -9.69 -19.12 -0.41
C THR A 74 -8.83 -19.76 0.69
N GLU A 75 -9.17 -19.51 1.95
CA GLU A 75 -8.52 -20.24 3.04
C GLU A 75 -9.03 -21.71 3.10
N PRO A 76 -8.12 -22.68 3.28
CA PRO A 76 -6.66 -22.55 3.37
C PRO A 76 -6.00 -22.23 2.03
N LEU A 77 -4.84 -21.53 2.05
CA LEU A 77 -4.12 -21.17 0.82
C LEU A 77 -3.73 -22.40 0.02
N ASN A 78 -4.06 -22.38 -1.27
CA ASN A 78 -3.60 -23.36 -2.25
C ASN A 78 -2.89 -22.67 -3.41
N LEU A 79 -1.56 -22.78 -3.45
CA LEU A 79 -0.72 -22.15 -4.46
C LEU A 79 -0.95 -22.66 -5.89
N PHE A 80 -1.52 -23.86 -6.06
CA PHE A 80 -1.87 -24.38 -7.38
C PHE A 80 -3.04 -23.61 -8.01
N ASN A 81 -3.88 -22.98 -7.17
CA ASN A 81 -5.03 -22.16 -7.60
C ASN A 81 -4.73 -20.65 -7.44
N TYR A 82 -3.50 -20.28 -7.06
CA TYR A 82 -3.13 -18.92 -6.75
C TYR A 82 -2.58 -18.18 -7.97
N SER A 83 -3.03 -16.95 -8.21
CA SER A 83 -2.59 -16.12 -9.33
C SER A 83 -1.77 -14.93 -8.86
N PHE A 84 -0.45 -14.94 -9.11
CA PHE A 84 0.45 -13.81 -8.84
C PHE A 84 0.12 -12.57 -9.68
N SER A 85 -0.41 -12.75 -10.89
CA SER A 85 -0.84 -11.62 -11.73
C SER A 85 -1.99 -10.86 -11.07
N ARG A 86 -3.02 -11.59 -10.60
CA ARG A 86 -4.15 -10.97 -9.88
C ARG A 86 -3.70 -10.27 -8.60
N LEU A 87 -2.82 -10.91 -7.83
CA LEU A 87 -2.24 -10.28 -6.65
C LEU A 87 -1.52 -8.99 -7.00
N GLY A 88 -0.62 -9.02 -7.99
CA GLY A 88 0.15 -7.85 -8.42
C GLY A 88 -0.75 -6.72 -8.93
N ASP A 89 -1.78 -7.05 -9.69
CA ASP A 89 -2.75 -6.06 -10.19
C ASP A 89 -3.58 -5.48 -9.05
N GLY A 90 -4.07 -6.31 -8.13
CA GLY A 90 -4.82 -5.87 -6.96
C GLY A 90 -4.02 -4.93 -6.06
N LEU A 91 -2.76 -5.27 -5.78
CA LEU A 91 -1.87 -4.43 -4.97
C LEU A 91 -1.52 -3.10 -5.66
N LYS A 92 -1.30 -3.09 -6.99
CA LYS A 92 -0.99 -1.87 -7.75
C LYS A 92 -2.15 -0.88 -7.82
N HIS A 93 -3.39 -1.37 -7.80
CA HIS A 93 -4.58 -0.52 -7.80
C HIS A 93 -4.93 0.04 -6.41
N ASP A 94 -4.29 -0.46 -5.36
CA ASP A 94 -4.52 0.06 -4.02
C ASP A 94 -3.71 1.34 -3.79
N VAL A 95 -4.40 2.46 -3.82
CA VAL A 95 -3.80 3.81 -3.68
C VAL A 95 -3.09 4.05 -2.36
N ARG A 96 -3.31 3.21 -1.34
CA ARG A 96 -2.68 3.31 -0.02
C ARG A 96 -1.19 2.97 -0.06
N PHE A 97 -0.76 2.24 -1.10
CA PHE A 97 0.63 1.80 -1.22
C PHE A 97 1.39 2.62 -2.26
N LYS A 98 2.64 2.93 -1.95
CA LYS A 98 3.59 3.62 -2.83
C LYS A 98 4.32 2.63 -3.71
N THR A 99 4.83 1.58 -3.09
CA THR A 99 5.49 0.47 -3.77
C THR A 99 4.92 -0.86 -3.29
N THR A 100 4.84 -1.81 -4.20
CA THR A 100 4.34 -3.16 -3.92
C THR A 100 5.19 -4.17 -4.65
N GLU A 101 5.73 -5.14 -3.94
CA GLU A 101 6.50 -6.24 -4.48
C GLU A 101 5.92 -7.55 -3.99
N ALA A 102 5.72 -8.49 -4.90
CA ALA A 102 5.29 -9.84 -4.56
C ALA A 102 6.15 -10.85 -5.30
N HIS A 103 6.68 -11.80 -4.58
CA HIS A 103 7.47 -12.87 -5.16
C HIS A 103 7.21 -14.21 -4.46
N TYR A 104 7.52 -15.28 -5.19
CA TYR A 104 7.43 -16.63 -4.67
C TYR A 104 8.75 -17.05 -4.08
N ARG A 105 8.74 -17.53 -2.83
CA ARG A 105 9.89 -18.15 -2.18
C ARG A 105 9.63 -19.66 -2.04
N PHE A 106 10.41 -20.44 -2.78
CA PHE A 106 10.33 -21.90 -2.73
C PHE A 106 10.51 -22.43 -1.29
N PRO A 107 9.77 -23.49 -0.85
CA PRO A 107 8.88 -24.32 -1.67
C PRO A 107 7.41 -23.87 -1.68
N ASP A 108 6.94 -23.05 -0.74
CA ASP A 108 5.51 -22.88 -0.47
C ASP A 108 5.12 -21.47 0.00
N THR A 109 5.97 -20.47 -0.15
CA THR A 109 5.75 -19.16 0.48
C THR A 109 5.56 -18.05 -0.54
N VAL A 110 4.45 -17.30 -0.41
CA VAL A 110 4.22 -16.02 -1.08
C VAL A 110 4.72 -14.91 -0.17
N VAL A 111 5.74 -14.18 -0.61
CA VAL A 111 6.26 -13.02 0.12
C VAL A 111 5.73 -11.75 -0.54
N VAL A 112 5.09 -10.91 0.24
CA VAL A 112 4.57 -9.61 -0.19
C VAL A 112 5.20 -8.52 0.66
N THR A 113 5.86 -7.57 0.00
CA THR A 113 6.44 -6.40 0.64
C THR A 113 5.75 -5.16 0.07
N VAL A 114 5.22 -4.33 0.94
CA VAL A 114 4.55 -3.09 0.56
C VAL A 114 5.11 -1.91 1.34
N GLU A 115 5.16 -0.76 0.70
CA GLU A 115 5.48 0.52 1.33
C GLU A 115 4.20 1.36 1.36
N GLU A 116 3.72 1.68 2.57
CA GLU A 116 2.55 2.54 2.71
C GLU A 116 2.86 3.98 2.30
N ARG A 117 1.88 4.68 1.70
CA ARG A 117 1.99 6.12 1.47
C ARG A 117 1.82 6.88 2.76
N GLU A 118 2.75 7.78 3.04
CA GLU A 118 2.66 8.66 4.20
C GLU A 118 1.61 9.74 3.96
N PRO A 119 0.73 10.00 4.95
CA PRO A 119 -0.16 11.14 4.90
C PRO A 119 0.64 12.44 5.02
N ALA A 120 0.38 13.40 4.14
CA ALA A 120 1.05 14.70 4.13
C ALA A 120 0.17 15.82 4.66
N LEU A 121 -1.15 15.76 4.37
CA LEU A 121 -2.08 16.84 4.68
C LEU A 121 -3.52 16.32 4.76
N TYR A 122 -4.30 16.87 5.68
CA TYR A 122 -5.75 16.75 5.70
C TYR A 122 -6.38 18.05 5.24
N VAL A 123 -7.29 17.98 4.28
CA VAL A 123 -7.99 19.16 3.71
C VAL A 123 -9.48 18.96 3.80
N ALA A 124 -10.21 19.96 4.32
CA ALA A 124 -11.67 19.92 4.33
C ALA A 124 -12.23 19.99 2.91
N ASN A 125 -13.24 19.18 2.62
CA ASN A 125 -14.02 19.26 1.39
C ASN A 125 -15.37 19.99 1.63
N SER A 126 -16.15 20.18 0.56
CA SER A 126 -17.45 20.84 0.62
C SER A 126 -18.52 20.07 1.39
N TYR A 127 -18.28 18.79 1.73
CA TYR A 127 -19.21 17.93 2.47
C TYR A 127 -18.86 17.77 3.96
N HIS A 128 -18.03 18.66 4.51
CA HIS A 128 -17.56 18.60 5.90
C HIS A 128 -16.80 17.28 6.22
N SER A 129 -16.19 16.71 5.20
CA SER A 129 -15.27 15.59 5.33
C SER A 129 -13.84 16.05 5.08
N TYR A 130 -12.87 15.26 5.50
CA TYR A 130 -11.45 15.53 5.27
C TYR A 130 -10.89 14.59 4.23
N LEU A 131 -10.24 15.15 3.21
CA LEU A 131 -9.43 14.41 2.25
C LEU A 131 -8.05 14.21 2.86
N LYS A 132 -7.61 12.96 2.99
CA LYS A 132 -6.26 12.60 3.39
C LYS A 132 -5.38 12.53 2.15
N LEU A 133 -4.40 13.43 2.04
CA LEU A 133 -3.53 13.56 0.88
C LEU A 133 -2.11 13.06 1.17
N ASP A 134 -1.45 12.50 0.16
CA ASP A 134 0.00 12.29 0.17
C ASP A 134 0.74 13.54 -0.35
N TYR A 135 2.10 13.48 -0.37
CA TYR A 135 2.94 14.59 -0.87
C TYR A 135 2.81 14.87 -2.37
N SER A 136 2.14 14.02 -3.14
CA SER A 136 1.85 14.24 -4.56
C SER A 136 0.48 14.87 -4.81
N GLY A 137 -0.34 15.01 -3.76
CA GLY A 137 -1.72 15.48 -3.85
C GLY A 137 -2.71 14.36 -4.18
N LEU A 138 -2.30 13.09 -4.08
CA LEU A 138 -3.19 11.94 -4.27
C LEU A 138 -4.07 11.76 -3.03
N VAL A 139 -5.37 11.58 -3.24
CA VAL A 139 -6.36 11.31 -2.18
C VAL A 139 -6.24 9.85 -1.75
N LEU A 140 -5.70 9.63 -0.56
CA LEU A 140 -5.52 8.30 0.03
C LEU A 140 -6.78 7.78 0.70
N ASN A 141 -7.55 8.68 1.31
CA ASN A 141 -8.78 8.35 2.04
C ASN A 141 -9.66 9.59 2.20
N VAL A 142 -10.93 9.36 2.49
CA VAL A 142 -11.91 10.40 2.86
C VAL A 142 -12.50 10.02 4.21
N THR A 143 -12.38 10.90 5.21
CA THR A 143 -12.86 10.66 6.57
C THR A 143 -13.82 11.76 7.02
N THR A 144 -14.87 11.39 7.75
CA THR A 144 -15.85 12.32 8.31
C THR A 144 -15.54 12.74 9.75
N GLY A 145 -14.53 12.12 10.38
CA GLY A 145 -14.10 12.43 11.74
C GLY A 145 -12.93 13.39 11.80
N ILE A 146 -12.53 13.74 13.04
CA ILE A 146 -11.30 14.50 13.28
C ILE A 146 -10.12 13.65 12.83
N PRO A 147 -9.24 14.19 11.97
CA PRO A 147 -8.11 13.44 11.44
C PRO A 147 -7.15 12.99 12.55
N ASP A 148 -6.54 11.82 12.35
CA ASP A 148 -5.43 11.37 13.19
C ASP A 148 -4.28 12.39 13.16
N ALA A 149 -3.55 12.54 14.28
CA ALA A 149 -2.45 13.50 14.43
C ALA A 149 -1.18 13.18 13.57
N LYS A 150 -1.31 12.36 12.55
CA LYS A 150 -0.17 11.94 11.69
C LYS A 150 0.22 12.95 10.62
N ALA A 151 -0.63 13.94 10.36
CA ALA A 151 -0.38 15.00 9.38
C ALA A 151 -1.15 16.27 9.79
N PRO A 152 -0.70 17.47 9.40
CA PRO A 152 -1.40 18.71 9.70
C PRO A 152 -2.77 18.79 9.00
N VAL A 153 -3.66 19.60 9.62
CA VAL A 153 -4.96 19.92 9.04
C VAL A 153 -4.91 21.28 8.37
N LEU A 154 -5.35 21.38 7.12
CA LEU A 154 -5.52 22.64 6.42
C LEU A 154 -6.89 23.24 6.73
N VAL A 155 -6.88 24.49 7.22
CA VAL A 155 -8.08 25.28 7.54
C VAL A 155 -8.10 26.54 6.69
N GLY A 156 -9.30 26.99 6.30
CA GLY A 156 -9.48 28.22 5.50
C GLY A 156 -9.38 28.01 3.98
N ALA A 157 -9.05 26.82 3.51
CA ALA A 157 -9.15 26.46 2.12
C ALA A 157 -10.03 25.21 1.97
N LEU A 158 -10.93 25.27 1.00
CA LEU A 158 -11.76 24.12 0.62
C LEU A 158 -11.16 23.48 -0.64
N CYS A 159 -10.88 22.21 -0.59
CA CYS A 159 -10.78 21.41 -1.79
C CYS A 159 -12.18 21.09 -2.29
N GLY A 160 -12.37 21.11 -3.59
CA GLY A 160 -13.56 20.52 -4.20
C GLY A 160 -13.73 19.05 -3.77
N ASN A 161 -14.78 18.42 -4.26
CA ASN A 161 -15.02 17.02 -3.96
C ASN A 161 -13.93 16.16 -4.62
N GLY A 162 -13.21 15.40 -3.82
CA GLY A 162 -12.23 14.42 -4.26
C GLY A 162 -12.65 13.03 -3.81
N TYR A 163 -12.41 12.04 -4.66
CA TYR A 163 -12.59 10.63 -4.34
C TYR A 163 -11.24 9.96 -4.11
N ILE A 164 -11.25 8.82 -3.45
CA ILE A 164 -10.02 8.02 -3.25
C ILE A 164 -9.41 7.69 -4.62
N GLY A 165 -8.13 8.01 -4.80
CA GLY A 165 -7.40 7.85 -6.05
C GLY A 165 -7.37 9.09 -6.94
N ASP A 166 -8.16 10.14 -6.65
CA ASP A 166 -8.09 11.41 -7.37
C ASP A 166 -6.82 12.19 -6.99
N THR A 167 -6.35 13.03 -7.90
CA THR A 167 -5.25 13.96 -7.64
C THR A 167 -5.80 15.38 -7.53
N ILE A 168 -5.48 16.06 -6.44
CA ILE A 168 -5.88 17.43 -6.21
C ILE A 168 -5.11 18.37 -7.14
N THR A 169 -5.83 19.31 -7.79
CA THR A 169 -5.27 20.31 -8.70
C THR A 169 -5.28 21.73 -8.13
N ASN A 170 -5.80 21.90 -6.91
CA ASN A 170 -5.84 23.20 -6.25
C ASN A 170 -4.42 23.71 -5.95
N GLN A 171 -4.02 24.84 -6.55
CA GLN A 171 -2.66 25.37 -6.47
C GLN A 171 -2.26 25.73 -5.04
N CYS A 172 -3.18 26.21 -4.20
CA CYS A 172 -2.89 26.52 -2.81
C CYS A 172 -2.46 25.27 -2.05
N VAL A 173 -3.19 24.16 -2.25
CA VAL A 173 -2.89 22.87 -1.63
C VAL A 173 -1.54 22.33 -2.14
N LEU A 174 -1.29 22.42 -3.45
CA LEU A 174 -0.03 21.95 -4.03
C LEU A 174 1.19 22.74 -3.51
N ASN A 175 1.06 24.05 -3.30
CA ASN A 175 2.13 24.88 -2.71
C ASN A 175 2.40 24.46 -1.25
N ILE A 176 1.36 24.17 -0.47
CA ILE A 176 1.51 23.65 0.90
C ILE A 176 2.20 22.27 0.90
N LEU A 177 1.77 21.34 0.03
CA LEU A 177 2.41 20.04 -0.09
C LEU A 177 3.88 20.15 -0.50
N SER A 178 4.19 21.07 -1.43
CA SER A 178 5.57 21.36 -1.85
C SER A 178 6.42 21.91 -0.70
N PHE A 179 5.87 22.80 0.13
CA PHE A 179 6.50 23.27 1.35
C PHE A 179 6.77 22.12 2.32
N LEU A 180 5.74 21.35 2.68
CA LEU A 180 5.85 20.23 3.62
C LEU A 180 6.86 19.17 3.16
N LYS A 181 6.94 18.92 1.87
CA LYS A 181 7.91 17.97 1.28
C LYS A 181 9.36 18.35 1.51
N GLN A 182 9.66 19.65 1.61
CA GLN A 182 11.02 20.17 1.82
C GLN A 182 11.45 20.15 3.29
N LEU A 183 10.51 19.96 4.23
CA LEU A 183 10.80 19.92 5.65
C LEU A 183 11.34 18.55 6.09
N THR A 184 12.13 18.55 7.16
CA THR A 184 12.51 17.31 7.84
C THR A 184 11.30 16.62 8.49
N PRO A 185 11.32 15.31 8.69
CA PRO A 185 10.24 14.58 9.37
C PRO A 185 9.89 15.20 10.72
N GLU A 186 10.90 15.53 11.53
CA GLU A 186 10.73 16.14 12.86
C GLU A 186 10.01 17.49 12.78
N ALA A 187 10.38 18.35 11.82
CA ALA A 187 9.75 19.65 11.64
C ALA A 187 8.29 19.52 11.16
N ARG A 188 7.98 18.54 10.33
CA ARG A 188 6.62 18.24 9.86
C ARG A 188 5.72 17.76 10.98
N GLU A 189 6.17 16.81 11.80
CA GLU A 189 5.40 16.25 12.92
C GLU A 189 5.02 17.29 13.97
N ARG A 190 5.75 18.40 14.07
CA ARG A 190 5.44 19.52 14.95
C ARG A 190 4.32 20.41 14.45
N ILE A 191 3.95 20.35 13.16
CA ILE A 191 2.90 21.18 12.58
C ILE A 191 1.55 20.47 12.80
N GLY A 192 0.68 21.07 13.61
CA GLY A 192 -0.66 20.54 13.85
C GLY A 192 -1.71 21.10 12.90
N GLU A 193 -1.59 22.39 12.56
CA GLU A 193 -2.57 23.10 11.74
C GLU A 193 -1.88 24.09 10.80
N ILE A 194 -2.40 24.18 9.58
CA ILE A 194 -2.03 25.18 8.58
C ILE A 194 -3.30 25.96 8.26
N ALA A 195 -3.34 27.25 8.62
CA ALA A 195 -4.48 28.11 8.36
C ALA A 195 -4.18 29.05 7.20
N ILE A 196 -5.12 29.22 6.27
CA ILE A 196 -5.09 30.23 5.20
C ILE A 196 -6.23 31.21 5.49
N ASP A 197 -5.91 32.48 5.48
CA ASP A 197 -6.91 33.56 5.61
C ASP A 197 -7.45 34.00 4.24
N ASP A 198 -8.46 34.90 4.26
CA ASP A 198 -9.10 35.44 3.04
C ASP A 198 -8.13 36.22 2.14
N ARG A 199 -6.97 36.63 2.67
CA ARG A 199 -5.89 37.32 1.93
C ARG A 199 -4.82 36.36 1.41
N GLN A 200 -5.08 35.07 1.47
CA GLN A 200 -4.15 34.00 1.08
C GLN A 200 -2.83 34.02 1.89
N GLN A 201 -2.90 34.48 3.16
CA GLN A 201 -1.77 34.43 4.08
C GLN A 201 -1.80 33.14 4.88
N VAL A 202 -0.64 32.51 5.00
CA VAL A 202 -0.45 31.22 5.67
C VAL A 202 0.08 31.43 7.07
N LYS A 203 -0.59 30.76 8.02
CA LYS A 203 -0.21 30.71 9.42
C LYS A 203 -0.11 29.24 9.83
N LEU A 204 1.05 28.86 10.34
CA LEU A 204 1.26 27.55 10.95
C LEU A 204 0.96 27.63 12.45
N ARG A 205 0.35 26.57 12.97
CA ARG A 205 0.24 26.32 14.40
C ARG A 205 1.01 25.06 14.76
N LEU A 206 2.07 25.24 15.55
CA LEU A 206 2.82 24.12 16.06
C LEU A 206 2.10 23.46 17.24
N ILE A 207 2.23 22.16 17.37
CA ILE A 207 1.62 21.39 18.46
C ILE A 207 2.21 21.85 19.80
N GLY A 208 1.32 22.34 20.70
CA GLY A 208 1.74 22.81 22.03
C GLY A 208 2.59 24.06 22.06
N SER A 209 2.63 24.86 20.97
CA SER A 209 3.49 26.02 20.83
C SER A 209 2.76 27.21 20.20
N PHE A 210 3.51 28.22 19.79
CA PHE A 210 3.03 29.46 19.24
C PHE A 210 2.86 29.41 17.72
N PRO A 211 2.08 30.35 17.13
CA PRO A 211 1.89 30.44 15.69
C PRO A 211 3.11 31.04 14.99
N ILE A 212 3.31 30.58 13.73
CA ILE A 212 4.31 31.11 12.80
C ILE A 212 3.60 31.65 11.57
N LEU A 213 3.83 32.93 11.25
CA LEU A 213 3.28 33.58 10.06
C LEU A 213 4.26 33.39 8.92
N LEU A 214 3.82 32.78 7.81
CA LEU A 214 4.69 32.47 6.66
C LEU A 214 4.54 33.45 5.50
N GLY A 215 3.41 34.18 5.43
CA GLY A 215 3.11 35.07 4.33
C GLY A 215 2.25 34.43 3.24
N ALA A 216 2.41 34.89 1.99
CA ALA A 216 1.54 34.46 0.90
C ALA A 216 1.72 32.97 0.55
N VAL A 217 0.61 32.26 0.31
CA VAL A 217 0.63 30.85 -0.06
C VAL A 217 1.40 30.58 -1.37
N SER A 218 1.46 31.55 -2.27
CA SER A 218 2.24 31.46 -3.53
C SER A 218 3.75 31.37 -3.31
N GLU A 219 4.26 32.00 -2.23
CA GLU A 219 5.70 32.03 -1.89
C GLU A 219 6.11 30.92 -0.92
N LEU A 220 5.14 30.14 -0.46
CA LEU A 220 5.34 29.16 0.59
C LEU A 220 6.46 28.15 0.33
N PRO A 221 6.61 27.58 -0.89
CA PRO A 221 7.71 26.66 -1.17
C PRO A 221 9.10 27.28 -0.97
N GLU A 222 9.24 28.59 -1.23
CA GLU A 222 10.51 29.33 -1.07
C GLU A 222 10.81 29.64 0.40
N LYS A 223 9.80 29.62 1.26
CA LYS A 223 9.95 29.86 2.71
C LYS A 223 10.43 28.63 3.49
N ALA A 224 10.48 27.45 2.88
CA ALA A 224 10.88 26.22 3.57
C ALA A 224 12.30 26.29 4.18
N PRO A 225 13.34 26.78 3.50
CA PRO A 225 14.68 26.91 4.11
C PRO A 225 14.70 27.88 5.29
N LEU A 226 13.98 29.01 5.19
CA LEU A 226 13.89 29.99 6.26
C LEU A 226 13.18 29.40 7.48
N TYR A 227 12.07 28.69 7.25
CA TYR A 227 11.35 27.98 8.32
C TYR A 227 12.25 26.96 9.02
N MET A 228 13.02 26.15 8.27
CA MET A 228 13.94 25.17 8.85
C MET A 228 15.01 25.82 9.73
N THR A 229 15.62 26.92 9.27
CA THR A 229 16.60 27.65 10.07
C THR A 229 16.00 28.13 11.40
N VAL A 230 14.79 28.71 11.36
CA VAL A 230 14.08 29.19 12.57
C VAL A 230 13.63 28.03 13.45
N PHE A 231 13.20 26.93 12.85
CA PHE A 231 12.82 25.73 13.59
C PHE A 231 13.98 25.16 14.42
N ASP A 232 15.17 25.08 13.82
CA ASP A 232 16.37 24.61 14.50
C ASP A 232 16.76 25.58 15.65
N GLU A 233 16.68 26.89 15.42
CA GLU A 233 16.93 27.88 16.48
C GLU A 233 15.93 27.80 17.65
N ILE A 234 14.64 27.58 17.36
CA ILE A 234 13.62 27.41 18.38
C ILE A 234 13.94 26.19 19.24
N LYS A 235 14.32 25.10 18.60
CA LYS A 235 14.67 23.84 19.25
C LYS A 235 15.89 23.99 20.15
N ASP A 236 16.97 24.55 19.60
CA ASP A 236 18.27 24.66 20.29
C ASP A 236 18.22 25.63 21.48
N LYS A 237 17.50 26.74 21.33
CA LYS A 237 17.44 27.81 22.34
C LYS A 237 16.19 27.70 23.26
N ASN A 238 15.32 26.72 23.03
CA ASN A 238 14.04 26.56 23.73
C ASN A 238 13.24 27.88 23.79
N ILE A 239 13.11 28.57 22.67
CA ILE A 239 12.51 29.90 22.58
C ILE A 239 11.01 29.80 22.88
N GLN A 240 10.55 30.64 23.81
CA GLN A 240 9.14 30.86 24.06
C GLN A 240 8.72 32.20 23.48
N ALA A 241 7.91 32.16 22.43
CA ALA A 241 7.43 33.34 21.73
C ALA A 241 5.90 33.46 21.83
N GLU A 242 5.38 34.64 21.63
CA GLU A 242 3.95 34.86 21.38
C GLU A 242 3.60 34.50 19.94
N TYR A 243 4.45 34.90 19.01
CA TYR A 243 4.43 34.48 17.60
C TYR A 243 5.79 34.71 16.92
N ILE A 244 5.99 34.07 15.76
CA ILE A 244 7.11 34.34 14.88
C ILE A 244 6.56 34.76 13.51
N ASP A 245 7.13 35.81 12.95
CA ASP A 245 6.76 36.32 11.63
C ASP A 245 7.91 36.13 10.64
N LEU A 246 7.67 35.29 9.63
CA LEU A 246 8.55 34.95 8.53
C LEU A 246 8.08 35.57 7.19
N THR A 247 7.11 36.49 7.24
CA THR A 247 6.59 37.20 6.06
C THR A 247 7.72 37.99 5.39
N PHE A 248 8.62 38.55 6.20
CA PHE A 248 9.75 39.35 5.74
C PHE A 248 11.01 38.49 5.54
N ALA A 249 12.02 39.05 4.84
CA ALA A 249 13.31 38.40 4.62
C ALA A 249 14.09 38.13 5.92
N LYS A 250 13.84 38.92 6.97
CA LYS A 250 14.42 38.71 8.31
C LYS A 250 13.32 38.27 9.26
N PRO A 251 13.48 37.11 9.95
CA PRO A 251 12.54 36.65 10.94
C PRO A 251 12.33 37.69 12.06
N TYR A 252 11.07 37.91 12.42
CA TYR A 252 10.71 38.70 13.60
C TYR A 252 10.11 37.78 14.65
N ILE A 253 10.69 37.83 15.88
CA ILE A 253 10.26 37.01 17.00
C ILE A 253 9.69 37.91 18.09
N LYS A 254 8.40 37.79 18.38
CA LYS A 254 7.79 38.46 19.53
C LYS A 254 7.84 37.52 20.72
N LEU A 255 8.69 37.85 21.67
CA LEU A 255 8.83 37.07 22.90
C LEU A 255 7.64 37.27 23.83
N LEU A 256 7.28 36.23 24.60
CA LEU A 256 6.33 36.35 25.69
C LEU A 256 6.85 37.36 26.72
N PRO A 257 5.98 38.24 27.26
CA PRO A 257 6.37 39.11 28.35
C PRO A 257 6.85 38.25 29.54
N LYS A 258 8.04 38.58 30.10
CA LYS A 258 8.51 37.91 31.31
C LYS A 258 7.45 38.10 32.38
N GLN A 259 6.87 37.02 32.86
CA GLN A 259 6.03 37.10 34.07
C GLN A 259 6.91 37.67 35.19
N ALA A 260 6.58 38.87 35.65
CA ALA A 260 7.18 39.42 36.86
C ALA A 260 6.80 38.47 38.00
N LYS A 261 7.82 37.87 38.63
CA LYS A 261 7.67 37.08 39.85
C LYS A 261 7.33 37.98 40.99
#